data_5fb7ece6ab677c834bd084e88d680bd6
#
_entry.id   5fb7ece6ab677c834bd084e88d680bd6
#
_cell.length_a   1.000
_cell.length_b   1.000
_cell.length_c   1.000
_cell.angle_alpha   90.00
_cell.angle_beta   90.00
_cell.angle_gamma   90.00
#
_symmetry.space_group_name_H-M   'P 1'
#
loop_
_entity.id
_entity.type
_entity.pdbx_description
1 polymer ?
#
loop_
_entity_poly.entity_id
_entity_poly.type
_entity_poly.pdbx_seq_one_letter_code
_entity_poly.pdbx_strand_id
1 'polypeptide(L)'
;ARGALVLRPNYRGSAGYGARFRALNVRNLGVGDAWDVLSGVDHLVRTGVVDTTRMAAMGWSQGGYISAFLATTSNRFRAISVGAGISDWMTYYVNTDIHPFTRQYLKATPWDDPEIYARTSPITYVKQARTPTLIQHGENDRRVPIANAYELFQGLQDQGVDTRLIVYRGFGHGIDKPREQLAALWHNWQWFAKHLWGEEVEPPL
;
A
#
# COMPACT_ATOMS: atom_id res chain seq x y z
N ALA A 1 -17.95 -9.16 -12.22
CA ALA A 1 -18.64 -8.12 -11.47
C ALA A 1 -19.36 -8.75 -10.29
N ARG A 2 -18.94 -8.40 -9.07
CA ARG A 2 -19.47 -8.93 -7.79
C ARG A 2 -20.29 -7.89 -7.02
N GLY A 3 -20.71 -6.80 -7.68
CA GLY A 3 -21.44 -5.71 -7.04
C GLY A 3 -20.60 -4.85 -6.10
N ALA A 4 -19.26 -4.92 -6.18
CA ALA A 4 -18.38 -4.09 -5.37
C ALA A 4 -18.37 -2.64 -5.86
N LEU A 5 -18.44 -1.69 -4.92
CA LEU A 5 -18.12 -0.29 -5.18
C LEU A 5 -16.59 -0.09 -5.15
N VAL A 6 -16.09 0.70 -6.08
CA VAL A 6 -14.66 1.04 -6.14
C VAL A 6 -14.48 2.54 -5.91
N LEU A 7 -13.90 2.90 -4.76
CA LEU A 7 -13.48 4.26 -4.45
C LEU A 7 -12.05 4.48 -4.94
N ARG A 8 -11.85 5.47 -5.82
CA ARG A 8 -10.54 5.91 -6.29
C ARG A 8 -10.34 7.39 -5.95
N PRO A 9 -9.90 7.70 -4.73
CA PRO A 9 -9.80 9.08 -4.29
C PRO A 9 -8.60 9.79 -4.92
N ASN A 10 -8.79 11.06 -5.26
CA ASN A 10 -7.68 11.98 -5.51
C ASN A 10 -7.25 12.57 -4.16
N TYR A 11 -6.45 11.81 -3.41
CA TYR A 11 -5.94 12.24 -2.12
C TYR A 11 -4.96 13.42 -2.28
N ARG A 12 -4.67 14.13 -1.19
CA ARG A 12 -3.70 15.23 -1.18
C ARG A 12 -2.39 14.83 -1.84
N GLY A 13 -1.76 15.73 -2.56
CA GLY A 13 -0.57 15.44 -3.35
C GLY A 13 -0.86 14.96 -4.78
N SER A 14 -2.12 14.64 -5.14
CA SER A 14 -2.49 14.26 -6.51
C SER A 14 -2.24 15.40 -7.49
N ALA A 15 -1.84 15.03 -8.72
CA ALA A 15 -1.66 15.98 -9.82
C ALA A 15 -3.01 16.54 -10.32
N GLY A 16 -2.97 17.69 -11.00
CA GLY A 16 -4.16 18.30 -11.61
C GLY A 16 -4.88 19.32 -10.73
N TYR A 17 -4.57 19.43 -9.44
CA TYR A 17 -5.22 20.34 -8.48
C TYR A 17 -4.32 21.51 -8.05
N GLY A 18 -3.25 21.79 -8.81
CA GLY A 18 -2.32 22.88 -8.57
C GLY A 18 -1.22 22.58 -7.54
N ALA A 19 -0.23 23.49 -7.47
CA ALA A 19 0.97 23.30 -6.66
C ALA A 19 0.66 23.25 -5.15
N ARG A 20 -0.30 24.04 -4.68
CA ARG A 20 -0.71 24.08 -3.27
C ARG A 20 -1.26 22.71 -2.81
N PHE A 21 -2.11 22.09 -3.62
CA PHE A 21 -2.67 20.77 -3.31
C PHE A 21 -1.59 19.69 -3.30
N ARG A 22 -0.67 19.72 -4.28
CA ARG A 22 0.49 18.81 -4.30
C ARG A 22 1.38 18.94 -3.07
N ALA A 23 1.59 20.16 -2.58
CA ALA A 23 2.43 20.43 -1.43
C ALA A 23 1.86 19.92 -0.10
N LEU A 24 0.57 19.55 -0.03
CA LEU A 24 -0.06 19.04 1.20
C LEU A 24 0.54 17.71 1.69
N ASN A 25 1.26 16.97 0.82
CA ASN A 25 1.99 15.76 1.21
C ASN A 25 3.40 16.02 1.76
N VAL A 26 3.90 17.25 1.68
CA VAL A 26 5.22 17.59 2.24
C VAL A 26 5.18 17.40 3.75
N ARG A 27 6.11 16.57 4.27
CA ARG A 27 6.19 16.12 5.69
C ARG A 27 4.91 15.44 6.21
N ASN A 28 4.07 14.91 5.32
CA ASN A 28 2.74 14.40 5.66
C ASN A 28 2.36 13.12 4.90
N LEU A 29 3.33 12.49 4.25
CA LEU A 29 3.14 11.21 3.54
C LEU A 29 2.66 10.13 4.53
N GLY A 30 1.74 9.28 4.07
CA GLY A 30 1.14 8.20 4.86
C GLY A 30 0.09 8.69 5.87
N VAL A 31 0.32 9.81 6.51
CA VAL A 31 -0.59 10.36 7.51
C VAL A 31 -1.78 11.06 6.85
N GLY A 32 -1.51 12.05 6.01
CA GLY A 32 -2.56 12.86 5.39
C GLY A 32 -3.27 12.17 4.25
N ASP A 33 -2.55 11.50 3.36
CA ASP A 33 -3.12 10.78 2.22
C ASP A 33 -3.92 9.54 2.64
N ALA A 34 -3.47 8.78 3.65
CA ALA A 34 -4.28 7.71 4.22
C ALA A 34 -5.55 8.25 4.92
N TRP A 35 -5.46 9.39 5.61
CA TRP A 35 -6.63 10.06 6.18
C TRP A 35 -7.64 10.47 5.09
N ASP A 36 -7.18 10.96 3.94
CA ASP A 36 -8.05 11.31 2.81
C ASP A 36 -8.80 10.08 2.28
N VAL A 37 -8.11 8.92 2.19
CA VAL A 37 -8.76 7.65 1.81
C VAL A 37 -9.83 7.26 2.83
N LEU A 38 -9.50 7.29 4.13
CA LEU A 38 -10.44 6.95 5.20
C LEU A 38 -11.63 7.91 5.24
N SER A 39 -11.41 9.20 5.01
CA SER A 39 -12.47 10.21 4.91
C SER A 39 -13.45 9.91 3.76
N GLY A 40 -12.92 9.49 2.60
CA GLY A 40 -13.74 9.02 1.48
C GLY A 40 -14.55 7.77 1.82
N VAL A 41 -13.94 6.81 2.51
CA VAL A 41 -14.64 5.63 3.03
C VAL A 41 -15.76 6.03 4.00
N ASP A 42 -15.49 6.93 4.93
CA ASP A 42 -16.48 7.43 5.89
C ASP A 42 -17.66 8.10 5.20
N HIS A 43 -17.40 8.86 4.13
CA HIS A 43 -18.47 9.46 3.32
C HIS A 43 -19.39 8.38 2.75
N LEU A 44 -18.82 7.34 2.10
CA LEU A 44 -19.61 6.27 1.51
C LEU A 44 -20.36 5.42 2.56
N VAL A 45 -19.75 5.18 3.72
CA VAL A 45 -20.42 4.50 4.83
C VAL A 45 -21.65 5.28 5.30
N ARG A 46 -21.53 6.62 5.44
CA ARG A 46 -22.66 7.46 5.84
C ARG A 46 -23.80 7.50 4.81
N THR A 47 -23.51 7.24 3.54
CA THR A 47 -24.59 7.14 2.51
C THR A 47 -25.36 5.82 2.57
N GLY A 48 -24.92 4.87 3.38
CA GLY A 48 -25.59 3.57 3.55
C GLY A 48 -25.43 2.59 2.38
N VAL A 49 -24.55 2.91 1.41
CA VAL A 49 -24.34 2.06 0.20
C VAL A 49 -23.21 1.03 0.36
N VAL A 50 -22.51 1.06 1.48
CA VAL A 50 -21.33 0.22 1.74
C VAL A 50 -21.60 -0.77 2.86
N ASP A 51 -21.30 -2.05 2.58
CA ASP A 51 -21.20 -3.08 3.62
C ASP A 51 -19.85 -2.93 4.35
N THR A 52 -19.91 -2.42 5.57
CA THR A 52 -18.72 -2.15 6.41
C THR A 52 -18.00 -3.43 6.86
N THR A 53 -18.62 -4.59 6.72
CA THR A 53 -18.00 -5.89 7.06
C THR A 53 -17.16 -6.46 5.92
N ARG A 54 -17.26 -5.89 4.71
CA ARG A 54 -16.58 -6.36 3.49
C ARG A 54 -15.85 -5.25 2.76
N MET A 55 -15.05 -4.47 3.49
CA MET A 55 -14.19 -3.43 2.91
C MET A 55 -12.77 -3.95 2.67
N ALA A 56 -12.18 -3.56 1.55
CA ALA A 56 -10.80 -3.87 1.21
C ALA A 56 -10.07 -2.64 0.66
N ALA A 57 -8.75 -2.65 0.73
CA ALA A 57 -7.92 -1.63 0.11
C ALA A 57 -6.81 -2.27 -0.73
N MET A 58 -6.43 -1.59 -1.82
CA MET A 58 -5.30 -2.02 -2.65
C MET A 58 -4.68 -0.84 -3.37
N GLY A 59 -3.40 -0.99 -3.70
CA GLY A 59 -2.70 0.00 -4.51
C GLY A 59 -1.33 -0.49 -4.95
N TRP A 60 -0.75 0.23 -5.92
CA TRP A 60 0.59 -0.01 -6.45
C TRP A 60 1.45 1.23 -6.26
N SER A 61 2.76 1.07 -5.98
CA SER A 61 3.71 2.17 -5.78
C SER A 61 3.28 3.10 -4.64
N GLN A 62 2.99 4.37 -4.89
CA GLN A 62 2.42 5.27 -3.89
C GLN A 62 1.10 4.74 -3.30
N GLY A 63 0.26 4.11 -4.14
CA GLY A 63 -0.95 3.42 -3.66
C GLY A 63 -0.64 2.20 -2.80
N GLY A 64 0.44 1.47 -3.11
CA GLY A 64 0.98 0.40 -2.28
C GLY A 64 1.47 0.90 -0.93
N TYR A 65 2.17 2.03 -0.91
CA TYR A 65 2.59 2.69 0.32
C TYR A 65 1.39 3.09 1.21
N ILE A 66 0.38 3.74 0.63
CA ILE A 66 -0.85 4.08 1.36
C ILE A 66 -1.54 2.81 1.88
N SER A 67 -1.60 1.75 1.07
CA SER A 67 -2.17 0.47 1.48
C SER A 67 -1.39 -0.18 2.63
N ALA A 68 -0.05 -0.11 2.62
CA ALA A 68 0.78 -0.57 3.72
C ALA A 68 0.54 0.25 5.00
N PHE A 69 0.40 1.57 4.85
CA PHE A 69 0.10 2.46 5.96
C PHE A 69 -1.28 2.14 6.58
N LEU A 70 -2.29 1.90 5.74
CA LEU A 70 -3.62 1.47 6.18
C LEU A 70 -3.60 0.09 6.86
N ALA A 71 -2.76 -0.84 6.39
CA ALA A 71 -2.61 -2.18 6.98
C ALA A 71 -2.05 -2.13 8.40
N THR A 72 -1.20 -1.15 8.70
CA THR A 72 -0.51 -1.02 9.99
C THR A 72 -1.18 -0.03 10.95
N THR A 73 -2.07 0.85 10.47
CA THR A 73 -2.67 1.91 11.29
C THR A 73 -4.20 1.86 11.36
N SER A 74 -4.85 0.96 10.62
CA SER A 74 -6.31 0.89 10.55
C SER A 74 -6.81 -0.56 10.58
N ASN A 75 -7.87 -0.81 11.35
CA ASN A 75 -8.54 -2.11 11.41
C ASN A 75 -9.88 -2.11 10.63
N ARG A 76 -10.07 -1.15 9.71
CA ARG A 76 -11.33 -0.97 8.97
C ARG A 76 -11.50 -1.93 7.80
N PHE A 77 -10.41 -2.50 7.32
CA PHE A 77 -10.40 -3.34 6.13
C PHE A 77 -10.35 -4.82 6.50
N ARG A 78 -11.09 -5.63 5.74
CA ARG A 78 -11.10 -7.07 5.89
C ARG A 78 -9.90 -7.74 5.22
N ALA A 79 -9.37 -7.10 4.18
CA ALA A 79 -8.16 -7.52 3.49
C ALA A 79 -7.50 -6.32 2.79
N ILE A 80 -6.18 -6.37 2.66
CA ILE A 80 -5.39 -5.35 1.95
C ILE A 80 -4.46 -6.02 0.96
N SER A 81 -4.20 -5.34 -0.18
CA SER A 81 -3.15 -5.71 -1.12
C SER A 81 -2.18 -4.56 -1.32
N VAL A 82 -0.91 -4.82 -1.07
CA VAL A 82 0.22 -3.89 -1.18
C VAL A 82 1.05 -4.27 -2.40
N GLY A 83 0.98 -3.49 -3.46
CA GLY A 83 1.81 -3.68 -4.66
C GLY A 83 2.97 -2.71 -4.69
N ALA A 84 4.22 -3.18 -4.80
CA ALA A 84 5.44 -2.36 -4.87
C ALA A 84 5.42 -1.17 -3.89
N GLY A 85 4.98 -1.42 -2.65
CA GLY A 85 4.78 -0.39 -1.61
C GLY A 85 6.04 -0.16 -0.78
N ILE A 86 6.14 1.06 -0.25
CA ILE A 86 7.18 1.44 0.70
C ILE A 86 6.73 1.05 2.10
N SER A 87 7.57 0.34 2.86
CA SER A 87 7.35 0.00 4.27
C SER A 87 8.10 0.91 5.21
N ASP A 88 9.32 1.28 4.83
CA ASP A 88 10.22 2.14 5.60
C ASP A 88 10.92 3.15 4.69
N TRP A 89 10.83 4.42 5.05
CA TRP A 89 11.49 5.49 4.30
C TRP A 89 13.00 5.48 4.44
N MET A 90 13.58 4.92 5.52
CA MET A 90 15.03 4.71 5.65
C MET A 90 15.49 3.63 4.66
N THR A 91 14.85 2.45 4.67
CA THR A 91 15.12 1.37 3.72
C THR A 91 14.96 1.83 2.27
N TYR A 92 13.90 2.62 2.00
CA TYR A 92 13.70 3.24 0.69
C TYR A 92 14.83 4.22 0.34
N TYR A 93 15.16 5.16 1.24
CA TYR A 93 16.14 6.23 0.98
C TYR A 93 17.50 5.69 0.56
N VAL A 94 18.00 4.66 1.23
CA VAL A 94 19.35 4.14 0.97
C VAL A 94 19.44 3.24 -0.27
N ASN A 95 18.32 2.75 -0.79
CA ASN A 95 18.29 1.74 -1.85
C ASN A 95 17.62 2.20 -3.15
N THR A 96 16.82 3.30 -3.14
CA THR A 96 16.07 3.77 -4.32
C THR A 96 16.96 4.41 -5.38
N ASP A 97 16.53 4.40 -6.63
CA ASP A 97 17.17 5.13 -7.75
C ASP A 97 16.79 6.62 -7.81
N ILE A 98 15.87 7.09 -6.92
CA ILE A 98 15.39 8.48 -6.90
C ILE A 98 15.54 9.14 -5.51
N HIS A 99 16.70 9.08 -4.89
CA HIS A 99 16.97 9.69 -3.57
C HIS A 99 16.43 11.13 -3.40
N PRO A 100 16.49 12.04 -4.41
CA PRO A 100 15.98 13.39 -4.24
C PRO A 100 14.49 13.47 -3.91
N PHE A 101 13.68 12.48 -4.35
CA PHE A 101 12.26 12.41 -4.06
C PHE A 101 11.98 12.47 -2.54
N THR A 102 12.69 11.63 -1.78
CA THR A 102 12.51 11.54 -0.33
C THR A 102 12.83 12.87 0.35
N ARG A 103 13.97 13.49 -0.01
CA ARG A 103 14.37 14.80 0.53
C ARG A 103 13.40 15.91 0.16
N GLN A 104 12.80 15.85 -1.03
CA GLN A 104 11.81 16.84 -1.45
C GLN A 104 10.50 16.74 -0.63
N TYR A 105 10.05 15.53 -0.32
CA TYR A 105 8.81 15.31 0.41
C TYR A 105 9.00 15.32 1.93
N LEU A 106 10.06 14.72 2.48
CA LEU A 106 10.31 14.71 3.91
C LEU A 106 11.07 15.94 4.42
N LYS A 107 11.68 16.74 3.49
CA LYS A 107 12.44 17.97 3.79
C LYS A 107 13.66 17.78 4.69
N ALA A 108 14.15 16.55 4.77
CA ALA A 108 15.32 16.18 5.56
C ALA A 108 15.97 14.91 4.98
N THR A 109 17.22 14.66 5.34
CA THR A 109 17.80 13.33 5.24
C THR A 109 17.44 12.51 6.48
N PRO A 110 17.57 11.17 6.47
CA PRO A 110 17.33 10.34 7.65
C PRO A 110 18.27 10.67 8.82
N TRP A 111 19.41 11.26 8.53
CA TRP A 111 20.44 11.65 9.50
C TRP A 111 20.09 12.97 10.20
N ASP A 112 19.36 13.86 9.50
CA ASP A 112 18.99 15.18 10.03
C ASP A 112 17.70 15.14 10.85
N ASP A 113 16.72 14.30 10.41
CA ASP A 113 15.40 14.19 11.05
C ASP A 113 14.89 12.75 10.95
N PRO A 114 15.41 11.82 11.76
CA PRO A 114 14.96 10.43 11.77
C PRO A 114 13.48 10.28 12.18
N GLU A 115 12.92 11.23 12.92
CA GLU A 115 11.54 11.18 13.38
C GLU A 115 10.53 11.30 12.23
N ILE A 116 10.78 12.17 11.24
CA ILE A 116 9.89 12.27 10.09
C ILE A 116 9.91 10.98 9.28
N TYR A 117 11.06 10.32 9.15
CA TYR A 117 11.20 9.03 8.50
C TYR A 117 10.40 7.95 9.23
N ALA A 118 10.57 7.83 10.54
CA ALA A 118 9.83 6.87 11.36
C ALA A 118 8.31 7.14 11.31
N ARG A 119 7.89 8.37 11.54
CA ARG A 119 6.47 8.75 11.59
C ARG A 119 5.73 8.47 10.28
N THR A 120 6.39 8.60 9.16
CA THR A 120 5.81 8.37 7.83
C THR A 120 6.03 6.95 7.30
N SER A 121 6.68 6.07 8.05
CA SER A 121 6.93 4.68 7.68
C SER A 121 5.88 3.73 8.24
N PRO A 122 5.18 2.95 7.38
CA PRO A 122 4.22 1.92 7.80
C PRO A 122 4.76 0.97 8.87
N ILE A 123 6.01 0.53 8.73
CA ILE A 123 6.63 -0.46 9.63
C ILE A 123 6.68 0.01 11.10
N THR A 124 6.75 1.31 11.33
CA THR A 124 6.71 1.90 12.68
C THR A 124 5.47 1.48 13.46
N TYR A 125 4.37 1.24 12.76
CA TYR A 125 3.07 0.91 13.35
C TYR A 125 2.72 -0.58 13.27
N VAL A 126 3.64 -1.42 12.83
CA VAL A 126 3.36 -2.84 12.52
C VAL A 126 2.77 -3.62 13.70
N LYS A 127 3.11 -3.28 14.93
CA LYS A 127 2.54 -3.90 16.15
C LYS A 127 1.02 -3.78 16.26
N GLN A 128 0.42 -2.82 15.58
CA GLN A 128 -1.03 -2.59 15.55
C GLN A 128 -1.72 -3.36 14.43
N ALA A 129 -0.96 -3.91 13.48
CA ALA A 129 -1.51 -4.59 12.31
C ALA A 129 -2.32 -5.84 12.68
N ARG A 130 -3.49 -5.99 12.06
CA ARG A 130 -4.38 -7.16 12.22
C ARG A 130 -5.00 -7.60 10.90
N THR A 131 -4.97 -6.76 9.88
CA THR A 131 -5.65 -6.99 8.61
C THR A 131 -4.87 -7.94 7.73
N PRO A 132 -5.45 -9.04 7.25
CA PRO A 132 -4.84 -9.93 6.26
C PRO A 132 -4.28 -9.15 5.08
N THR A 133 -3.00 -9.37 4.74
CA THR A 133 -2.28 -8.53 3.77
C THR A 133 -1.56 -9.36 2.72
N LEU A 134 -1.90 -9.14 1.45
CA LEU A 134 -1.15 -9.61 0.28
C LEU A 134 -0.09 -8.57 -0.09
N ILE A 135 1.14 -9.02 -0.33
CA ILE A 135 2.22 -8.17 -0.82
C ILE A 135 2.67 -8.69 -2.18
N GLN A 136 2.78 -7.81 -3.19
CA GLN A 136 3.23 -8.16 -4.53
C GLN A 136 4.35 -7.23 -4.97
N HIS A 137 5.49 -7.78 -5.44
CA HIS A 137 6.66 -6.96 -5.75
C HIS A 137 7.52 -7.56 -6.87
N GLY A 138 8.11 -6.71 -7.71
CA GLY A 138 9.12 -7.10 -8.67
C GLY A 138 10.49 -7.30 -8.02
N GLU A 139 11.17 -8.41 -8.33
CA GLU A 139 12.47 -8.75 -7.75
C GLU A 139 13.54 -7.67 -7.97
N ASN A 140 13.54 -7.07 -9.17
CA ASN A 140 14.55 -6.09 -9.61
C ASN A 140 14.03 -4.65 -9.55
N ASP A 141 13.07 -4.38 -8.67
CA ASP A 141 12.54 -3.02 -8.50
C ASP A 141 13.58 -2.10 -7.90
N ARG A 142 14.03 -1.11 -8.69
CA ARG A 142 14.97 -0.07 -8.26
C ARG A 142 14.28 1.19 -7.76
N ARG A 143 12.99 1.38 -8.12
CA ARG A 143 12.21 2.54 -7.72
C ARG A 143 11.74 2.40 -6.27
N VAL A 144 11.11 1.28 -5.95
CA VAL A 144 10.82 0.83 -4.60
C VAL A 144 11.53 -0.49 -4.38
N PRO A 145 12.72 -0.49 -3.77
CA PRO A 145 13.52 -1.69 -3.60
C PRO A 145 12.78 -2.77 -2.83
N ILE A 146 12.90 -4.03 -3.30
CA ILE A 146 12.18 -5.19 -2.76
C ILE A 146 12.41 -5.41 -1.26
N ALA A 147 13.48 -4.86 -0.70
CA ALA A 147 13.72 -4.89 0.75
C ALA A 147 12.52 -4.36 1.56
N ASN A 148 11.79 -3.37 1.02
CA ASN A 148 10.56 -2.88 1.63
C ASN A 148 9.46 -3.95 1.72
N ALA A 149 9.35 -4.81 0.70
CA ALA A 149 8.38 -5.92 0.72
C ALA A 149 8.75 -6.98 1.74
N TYR A 150 10.02 -7.34 1.83
CA TYR A 150 10.51 -8.31 2.82
C TYR A 150 10.34 -7.80 4.26
N GLU A 151 10.66 -6.55 4.50
CA GLU A 151 10.50 -5.91 5.79
C GLU A 151 9.04 -5.89 6.26
N LEU A 152 8.12 -5.44 5.39
CA LEU A 152 6.70 -5.45 5.70
C LEU A 152 6.18 -6.86 5.94
N PHE A 153 6.57 -7.83 5.08
CA PHE A 153 6.18 -9.22 5.20
C PHE A 153 6.61 -9.81 6.53
N GLN A 154 7.89 -9.66 6.89
CA GLN A 154 8.42 -10.17 8.15
C GLN A 154 7.73 -9.50 9.35
N GLY A 155 7.60 -8.18 9.31
CA GLY A 155 6.94 -7.44 10.40
C GLY A 155 5.50 -7.87 10.63
N LEU A 156 4.72 -8.11 9.57
CA LEU A 156 3.34 -8.60 9.67
C LEU A 156 3.29 -10.05 10.18
N GLN A 157 4.19 -10.92 9.72
CA GLN A 157 4.27 -12.31 10.21
C GLN A 157 4.60 -12.36 11.71
N ASP A 158 5.50 -11.53 12.20
CA ASP A 158 5.86 -11.45 13.62
C ASP A 158 4.67 -11.01 14.49
N GLN A 159 3.67 -10.35 13.90
CA GLN A 159 2.41 -10.02 14.58
C GLN A 159 1.31 -11.08 14.41
N GLY A 160 1.59 -12.21 13.74
CA GLY A 160 0.63 -13.28 13.48
C GLY A 160 -0.45 -12.91 12.46
N VAL A 161 -0.18 -11.92 11.61
CA VAL A 161 -1.12 -11.50 10.54
C VAL A 161 -1.08 -12.50 9.39
N ASP A 162 -2.24 -12.94 8.88
CA ASP A 162 -2.31 -13.74 7.63
C ASP A 162 -1.72 -12.91 6.49
N THR A 163 -0.53 -13.30 6.03
CA THR A 163 0.25 -12.53 5.08
C THR A 163 0.83 -13.43 3.99
N ARG A 164 0.74 -12.97 2.74
CA ARG A 164 1.37 -13.63 1.59
C ARG A 164 2.24 -12.63 0.83
N LEU A 165 3.43 -13.06 0.45
CA LEU A 165 4.35 -12.31 -0.43
C LEU A 165 4.48 -13.03 -1.77
N ILE A 166 4.23 -12.31 -2.87
CA ILE A 166 4.44 -12.76 -4.24
C ILE A 166 5.57 -11.92 -4.85
N VAL A 167 6.64 -12.60 -5.23
CA VAL A 167 7.80 -11.97 -5.89
C VAL A 167 7.81 -12.32 -7.37
N TYR A 168 7.76 -11.31 -8.23
CA TYR A 168 7.84 -11.46 -9.68
C TYR A 168 9.30 -11.43 -10.11
N ARG A 169 9.88 -12.61 -10.39
CA ARG A 169 11.29 -12.76 -10.75
C ARG A 169 11.60 -12.07 -12.06
N GLY A 170 12.69 -11.29 -12.06
CA GLY A 170 13.16 -10.54 -13.23
C GLY A 170 12.39 -9.27 -13.54
N PHE A 171 11.31 -8.95 -12.81
CA PHE A 171 10.53 -7.72 -13.01
C PHE A 171 11.03 -6.56 -12.16
N GLY A 172 10.91 -5.35 -12.69
CA GLY A 172 11.17 -4.08 -12.00
C GLY A 172 9.92 -3.54 -11.32
N HIS A 173 9.79 -2.20 -11.34
CA HIS A 173 8.67 -1.50 -10.70
C HIS A 173 7.29 -1.78 -11.31
N GLY A 174 7.24 -2.14 -12.58
CA GLY A 174 6.03 -2.55 -13.30
C GLY A 174 6.04 -4.04 -13.61
N ILE A 175 4.88 -4.67 -13.56
CA ILE A 175 4.67 -6.02 -14.07
C ILE A 175 4.09 -5.87 -15.48
N ASP A 176 4.94 -5.91 -16.50
CA ASP A 176 4.64 -5.46 -17.86
C ASP A 176 4.40 -6.59 -18.87
N LYS A 177 4.61 -7.86 -18.48
CA LYS A 177 4.33 -9.00 -19.36
C LYS A 177 2.90 -9.53 -19.11
N PRO A 178 2.15 -9.87 -20.16
CA PRO A 178 0.73 -10.22 -20.05
C PRO A 178 0.42 -11.36 -19.08
N ARG A 179 1.25 -12.40 -19.06
CA ARG A 179 1.07 -13.55 -18.17
C ARG A 179 1.20 -13.16 -16.70
N GLU A 180 2.22 -12.41 -16.37
CA GLU A 180 2.49 -11.96 -15.01
C GLU A 180 1.52 -10.85 -14.56
N GLN A 181 1.02 -10.03 -15.49
CA GLN A 181 -0.09 -9.11 -15.22
C GLN A 181 -1.36 -9.88 -14.85
N LEU A 182 -1.68 -10.95 -15.60
CA LEU A 182 -2.82 -11.81 -15.28
C LEU A 182 -2.63 -12.47 -13.91
N ALA A 183 -1.42 -12.97 -13.61
CA ALA A 183 -1.11 -13.53 -12.31
C ALA A 183 -1.29 -12.51 -11.17
N ALA A 184 -0.84 -11.27 -11.36
CA ALA A 184 -1.01 -10.20 -10.35
C ALA A 184 -2.49 -9.87 -10.10
N LEU A 185 -3.28 -9.81 -11.15
CA LEU A 185 -4.74 -9.62 -11.04
C LEU A 185 -5.41 -10.81 -10.36
N TRP A 186 -5.01 -12.03 -10.71
CA TRP A 186 -5.55 -13.24 -10.10
C TRP A 186 -5.21 -13.35 -8.61
N HIS A 187 -3.97 -13.06 -8.21
CA HIS A 187 -3.58 -13.05 -6.79
C HIS A 187 -4.40 -12.04 -5.98
N ASN A 188 -4.65 -10.84 -6.52
CA ASN A 188 -5.55 -9.88 -5.91
C ASN A 188 -6.97 -10.43 -5.80
N TRP A 189 -7.49 -11.02 -6.89
CA TRP A 189 -8.83 -11.60 -6.90
C TRP A 189 -8.97 -12.76 -5.90
N GLN A 190 -8.01 -13.70 -5.88
CA GLN A 190 -7.98 -14.82 -4.95
C GLN A 190 -7.96 -14.31 -3.49
N TRP A 191 -7.11 -13.32 -3.21
CA TRP A 191 -6.99 -12.76 -1.86
C TRP A 191 -8.30 -12.15 -1.37
N PHE A 192 -8.89 -11.30 -2.18
CA PHE A 192 -10.15 -10.65 -1.81
C PHE A 192 -11.33 -11.61 -1.82
N ALA A 193 -11.40 -12.59 -2.73
CA ALA A 193 -12.45 -13.60 -2.74
C ALA A 193 -12.44 -14.39 -1.43
N LYS A 194 -11.27 -14.86 -1.00
CA LYS A 194 -11.10 -15.56 0.28
C LYS A 194 -11.59 -14.72 1.47
N HIS A 195 -11.12 -13.49 1.59
CA HIS A 195 -11.31 -12.70 2.81
C HIS A 195 -12.63 -11.91 2.86
N LEU A 196 -13.22 -11.55 1.71
CA LEU A 196 -14.46 -10.79 1.65
C LEU A 196 -15.71 -11.67 1.46
N TRP A 197 -15.55 -12.82 0.79
CA TRP A 197 -16.69 -13.68 0.44
C TRP A 197 -16.52 -15.13 0.91
N GLY A 198 -15.36 -15.53 1.44
CA GLY A 198 -15.08 -16.90 1.85
C GLY A 198 -15.00 -17.87 0.65
N GLU A 199 -14.66 -17.36 -0.53
CA GLU A 199 -14.61 -18.13 -1.78
C GLU A 199 -13.19 -18.53 -2.14
N GLU A 200 -13.04 -19.74 -2.67
CA GLU A 200 -11.83 -20.17 -3.35
C GLU A 200 -11.93 -19.85 -4.84
N VAL A 201 -10.81 -19.45 -5.44
CA VAL A 201 -10.72 -19.07 -6.84
C VAL A 201 -9.61 -19.87 -7.52
N GLU A 202 -9.99 -20.63 -8.53
CA GLU A 202 -9.04 -21.40 -9.32
C GLU A 202 -8.09 -20.50 -10.12
N PRO A 203 -6.83 -20.92 -10.34
CA PRO A 203 -5.92 -20.23 -11.23
C PRO A 203 -6.51 -20.08 -12.64
N PRO A 204 -6.24 -18.98 -13.36
CA PRO A 204 -6.55 -18.89 -14.77
C PRO A 204 -5.74 -19.93 -15.56
N LEU A 205 -6.37 -20.59 -16.50
CA LEU A 205 -5.77 -21.59 -17.39
C LEU A 205 -4.67 -20.98 -18.27
#